data_c5d226a998d553d99982ba534297d307
#
_entry.id   c5d226a998d553d99982ba534297d307
#
_cell.length_a   1.000
_cell.length_b   1.000
_cell.length_c   1.000
_cell.angle_alpha   90.00
_cell.angle_beta   90.00
_cell.angle_gamma   90.00
#
_symmetry.space_group_name_H-M   'P 1'
#
loop_
_entity.id
_entity.type
_entity.pdbx_description
1 polymer ?
#
loop_
_entity_poly.entity_id
_entity_poly.type
_entity_poly.pdbx_seq_one_letter_code
_entity_poly.pdbx_strand_id
1 'polypeptide(L)'
;MLLTLLLAACGGSPQAGNVAGTAAAGAATTISAVAPTAEAALGTAAAGVATTEPNATGQRGTIKIGSKDFTEAILVAELEAQLLENAGFTVERKLNLGATPIAHEAILKGDIDLYPEYTSTGLQEVLKATDLPKDPKEILAKVKAGYEQQFKLTWLEPAPFNDTNTFATTKAVADKYGLKTYSDLAAKASELRLGAPAEFPDRQDTKGLEQAYGPFVGKFKEIKNLGTGTLRYDALKNGDVDVIVAFSTDGRIAGDKLVVLQDDKNFYPIYQIAPVIRQDTLAKYPDIATILNKLAPLLDEQTMSSLNYQVDGPDKKEPRDVARAFLEQSGLLTK
;
A
#
# COMPACT_ATOMS: atom_id res chain seq x y z
N MET A 1 -30.10 33.51 -43.06
CA MET A 1 -28.93 34.12 -43.71
C MET A 1 -27.80 33.16 -43.67
N LEU A 2 -27.52 32.60 -44.83
CA LEU A 2 -26.42 31.70 -45.18
C LEU A 2 -25.08 32.41 -45.00
N LEU A 3 -24.05 31.73 -44.56
CA LEU A 3 -22.76 31.72 -45.29
C LEU A 3 -21.93 30.51 -44.90
N THR A 4 -21.85 29.60 -45.79
CA THR A 4 -20.90 28.52 -45.98
C THR A 4 -19.62 29.09 -46.57
N LEU A 5 -18.44 28.62 -46.15
CA LEU A 5 -17.25 28.55 -47.01
C LEU A 5 -16.42 27.28 -46.68
N LEU A 6 -16.35 26.41 -47.67
CA LEU A 6 -15.36 25.34 -47.89
C LEU A 6 -14.09 25.93 -48.51
N LEU A 7 -12.93 25.22 -48.33
CA LEU A 7 -11.94 24.81 -49.34
C LEU A 7 -10.71 24.27 -48.56
N ALA A 8 -10.39 22.97 -48.63
CA ALA A 8 -9.66 22.19 -49.64
C ALA A 8 -8.12 22.39 -49.49
N ALA A 9 -7.41 21.39 -49.05
CA ALA A 9 -6.75 20.25 -49.70
C ALA A 9 -5.40 20.58 -50.36
N CYS A 10 -4.41 19.76 -50.08
CA CYS A 10 -3.25 19.24 -50.85
C CYS A 10 -2.16 18.88 -49.83
N GLY A 11 -1.64 17.68 -49.66
CA GLY A 11 -1.24 16.65 -50.62
C GLY A 11 0.29 16.64 -50.72
N GLY A 12 0.94 15.52 -50.31
CA GLY A 12 2.36 15.33 -50.64
C GLY A 12 3.07 14.35 -49.71
N SER A 13 3.01 13.07 -50.03
CA SER A 13 4.09 12.11 -49.70
C SER A 13 5.10 12.14 -50.85
N PRO A 14 6.37 11.82 -50.65
CA PRO A 14 7.05 10.75 -51.40
C PRO A 14 7.88 9.84 -50.48
N GLN A 15 7.67 8.53 -50.53
CA GLN A 15 8.35 7.53 -51.34
C GLN A 15 9.81 7.21 -51.01
N ALA A 16 10.04 5.94 -50.82
CA ALA A 16 11.20 5.17 -50.46
C ALA A 16 12.41 5.35 -51.37
N GLY A 17 13.59 5.15 -50.84
CA GLY A 17 14.84 4.97 -51.57
C GLY A 17 15.65 3.84 -50.92
N ASN A 18 15.60 2.70 -51.61
CA ASN A 18 16.43 1.52 -51.38
C ASN A 18 17.82 1.76 -52.01
N VAL A 19 18.91 1.50 -51.30
CA VAL A 19 20.19 1.21 -51.95
C VAL A 19 20.89 0.07 -51.24
N ALA A 20 21.08 -1.01 -51.97
CA ALA A 20 21.88 -2.18 -51.63
C ALA A 20 23.33 -2.01 -52.06
N GLY A 21 24.22 -2.78 -51.48
CA GLY A 21 25.57 -3.06 -51.96
C GLY A 21 26.61 -2.91 -50.85
N THR A 22 27.53 -3.75 -50.57
CA THR A 22 28.08 -4.96 -51.17
C THR A 22 29.03 -5.55 -50.12
N ALA A 23 29.14 -6.85 -50.09
CA ALA A 23 30.06 -7.64 -49.27
C ALA A 23 31.55 -7.44 -49.68
N ALA A 24 32.45 -7.57 -48.72
CA ALA A 24 33.81 -8.02 -48.97
C ALA A 24 34.31 -8.87 -47.78
N ALA A 25 34.67 -10.09 -48.13
CA ALA A 25 35.33 -11.07 -47.31
C ALA A 25 36.86 -10.79 -47.22
N GLY A 26 37.47 -11.22 -46.12
CA GLY A 26 38.93 -11.21 -46.03
C GLY A 26 39.53 -11.72 -44.73
N ALA A 27 39.83 -13.00 -44.74
CA ALA A 27 41.02 -13.69 -44.22
C ALA A 27 41.18 -13.93 -42.71
N ALA A 28 41.09 -15.20 -42.39
CA ALA A 28 41.54 -15.84 -41.17
C ALA A 28 43.10 -15.77 -41.03
N THR A 29 43.56 -15.61 -39.80
CA THR A 29 44.92 -15.99 -39.42
C THR A 29 44.87 -16.66 -38.03
N THR A 30 45.12 -17.95 -38.07
CA THR A 30 45.39 -18.81 -36.92
C THR A 30 46.76 -18.54 -36.35
N ILE A 31 46.93 -18.33 -35.05
CA ILE A 31 48.17 -18.62 -34.34
C ILE A 31 47.83 -19.38 -33.04
N SER A 32 48.53 -20.47 -32.90
CA SER A 32 48.41 -21.53 -31.90
C SER A 32 49.10 -21.20 -30.56
N ALA A 33 48.48 -21.67 -29.49
CA ALA A 33 49.03 -22.19 -28.25
C ALA A 33 50.24 -21.54 -27.56
N VAL A 34 50.06 -21.17 -26.28
CA VAL A 34 50.84 -21.68 -25.15
C VAL A 34 50.04 -21.42 -23.87
N ALA A 35 49.72 -22.45 -23.11
CA ALA A 35 49.28 -22.37 -21.72
C ALA A 35 50.51 -22.23 -20.80
N PRO A 36 50.39 -21.52 -19.70
CA PRO A 36 50.94 -22.05 -18.46
C PRO A 36 49.85 -22.19 -17.37
N THR A 37 49.85 -23.32 -16.72
CA THR A 37 49.27 -23.65 -15.44
C THR A 37 49.59 -22.59 -14.38
N ALA A 38 48.55 -22.08 -13.71
CA ALA A 38 48.69 -21.37 -12.44
C ALA A 38 47.60 -21.86 -11.48
N GLU A 39 48.05 -22.30 -10.33
CA GLU A 39 47.33 -22.89 -9.23
C GLU A 39 46.17 -22.04 -8.72
N ALA A 40 45.11 -22.75 -8.31
CA ALA A 40 43.96 -22.23 -7.64
C ALA A 40 44.34 -21.62 -6.28
N ALA A 41 44.19 -20.29 -6.16
CA ALA A 41 44.02 -19.64 -4.89
C ALA A 41 42.51 -19.44 -4.67
N LEU A 42 41.92 -20.31 -3.87
CA LEU A 42 40.59 -20.11 -3.29
C LEU A 42 40.64 -18.92 -2.32
N GLY A 43 40.41 -17.74 -2.85
CA GLY A 43 40.10 -16.57 -2.06
C GLY A 43 38.60 -16.57 -1.77
N THR A 44 38.20 -16.99 -0.58
CA THR A 44 36.88 -16.75 -0.03
C THR A 44 36.70 -15.23 0.11
N ALA A 45 36.05 -14.61 -0.87
CA ALA A 45 35.51 -13.28 -0.70
C ALA A 45 34.29 -13.39 0.22
N ALA A 46 34.53 -13.26 1.52
CA ALA A 46 33.48 -12.91 2.47
C ALA A 46 32.97 -11.51 2.04
N ALA A 47 31.76 -11.46 1.48
CA ALA A 47 31.05 -10.21 1.31
C ALA A 47 30.82 -9.63 2.70
N GLY A 48 31.69 -8.70 3.09
CA GLY A 48 31.54 -7.94 4.32
C GLY A 48 30.27 -7.11 4.19
N VAL A 49 29.24 -7.49 4.95
CA VAL A 49 28.13 -6.62 5.23
C VAL A 49 28.71 -5.38 5.89
N ALA A 50 28.74 -4.28 5.18
CA ALA A 50 29.15 -2.99 5.72
C ALA A 50 28.10 -2.56 6.74
N THR A 51 28.29 -2.95 7.99
CA THR A 51 27.59 -2.35 9.11
C THR A 51 28.16 -0.96 9.27
N THR A 52 27.36 0.07 9.00
CA THR A 52 27.73 1.45 9.34
C THR A 52 27.83 1.53 10.86
N GLU A 53 29.06 1.63 11.36
CA GLU A 53 29.34 1.81 12.79
C GLU A 53 28.59 3.04 13.34
N PRO A 54 28.03 3.00 14.55
CA PRO A 54 27.40 4.16 15.16
C PRO A 54 28.44 5.29 15.34
N ASN A 55 27.97 6.53 15.16
CA ASN A 55 28.78 7.71 15.48
C ASN A 55 29.33 7.62 16.93
N ALA A 56 30.33 8.43 17.29
CA ALA A 56 30.89 8.52 18.63
C ALA A 56 29.87 8.80 19.76
N THR A 57 28.63 9.14 19.41
CA THR A 57 27.48 9.33 20.31
C THR A 57 26.52 8.12 20.35
N GLY A 58 26.81 7.02 19.65
CA GLY A 58 25.92 5.86 19.54
C GLY A 58 24.73 6.04 18.55
N GLN A 59 24.61 7.20 17.92
CA GLN A 59 23.55 7.53 16.96
C GLN A 59 23.91 7.08 15.55
N ARG A 60 23.00 6.32 14.92
CA ARG A 60 23.23 5.69 13.61
C ARG A 60 22.89 6.59 12.41
N GLY A 61 22.05 7.58 12.59
CA GLY A 61 21.56 8.48 11.54
C GLY A 61 20.09 8.78 11.70
N THR A 62 19.56 9.64 10.82
CA THR A 62 18.15 10.02 10.84
C THR A 62 17.39 9.29 9.76
N ILE A 63 16.23 8.74 10.10
CA ILE A 63 15.26 8.10 9.21
C ILE A 63 13.94 8.87 9.31
N LYS A 64 13.40 9.26 8.18
CA LYS A 64 12.11 9.96 8.09
C LYS A 64 11.02 8.94 7.77
N ILE A 65 10.07 8.74 8.67
CA ILE A 65 8.96 7.83 8.47
C ILE A 65 7.66 8.59 8.22
N GLY A 66 6.91 8.17 7.20
CA GLY A 66 5.59 8.70 6.88
C GLY A 66 4.46 7.74 7.21
N SER A 67 3.22 8.23 7.14
CA SER A 67 2.02 7.39 7.13
C SER A 67 0.90 8.01 6.30
N LYS A 68 -0.06 7.17 5.89
CA LYS A 68 -1.37 7.64 5.43
C LYS A 68 -2.20 8.17 6.61
N ASP A 69 -3.39 8.71 6.33
CA ASP A 69 -4.22 9.52 7.24
C ASP A 69 -5.29 8.72 8.00
N PHE A 70 -5.03 7.45 8.31
CA PHE A 70 -5.92 6.62 9.11
C PHE A 70 -5.17 5.83 10.18
N THR A 71 -5.90 5.39 11.20
CA THR A 71 -5.37 4.85 12.45
C THR A 71 -4.36 3.73 12.24
N GLU A 72 -4.68 2.71 11.44
CA GLU A 72 -3.80 1.57 11.23
C GLU A 72 -2.47 1.96 10.60
N ALA A 73 -2.49 2.82 9.56
CA ALA A 73 -1.27 3.27 8.91
C ALA A 73 -0.39 4.10 9.86
N ILE A 74 -1.00 4.95 10.70
CA ILE A 74 -0.29 5.73 11.73
C ILE A 74 0.31 4.80 12.78
N LEU A 75 -0.45 3.81 13.23
CA LEU A 75 -0.06 2.88 14.27
C LEU A 75 1.09 1.98 13.82
N VAL A 76 1.03 1.43 12.59
CA VAL A 76 2.12 0.64 12.03
C VAL A 76 3.37 1.49 11.82
N ALA A 77 3.24 2.73 11.34
CA ALA A 77 4.38 3.65 11.25
C ALA A 77 5.00 3.97 12.62
N GLU A 78 4.20 4.07 13.69
CA GLU A 78 4.71 4.23 15.05
C GLU A 78 5.43 2.98 15.57
N LEU A 79 4.93 1.77 15.24
CA LEU A 79 5.63 0.52 15.55
C LEU A 79 7.00 0.46 14.85
N GLU A 80 7.04 0.77 13.56
CA GLU A 80 8.28 0.83 12.77
C GLU A 80 9.24 1.88 13.32
N ALA A 81 8.74 3.08 13.63
CA ALA A 81 9.53 4.17 14.17
C ALA A 81 10.23 3.78 15.48
N GLN A 82 9.50 3.18 16.43
CA GLN A 82 10.04 2.80 17.72
C GLN A 82 11.02 1.64 17.63
N LEU A 83 10.85 0.71 16.68
CA LEU A 83 11.86 -0.32 16.40
C LEU A 83 13.15 0.28 15.88
N LEU A 84 13.08 1.28 15.00
CA LEU A 84 14.26 1.98 14.50
C LEU A 84 14.93 2.82 15.60
N GLU A 85 14.16 3.48 16.45
CA GLU A 85 14.68 4.21 17.63
C GLU A 85 15.41 3.27 18.59
N ASN A 86 14.82 2.09 18.87
CA ASN A 86 15.44 1.06 19.71
C ASN A 86 16.75 0.52 19.11
N ALA A 87 16.88 0.55 17.78
CA ALA A 87 18.10 0.18 17.06
C ALA A 87 19.13 1.32 16.97
N GLY A 88 18.87 2.49 17.58
CA GLY A 88 19.80 3.62 17.67
C GLY A 88 19.66 4.66 16.56
N PHE A 89 18.62 4.58 15.72
CA PHE A 89 18.33 5.65 14.77
C PHE A 89 17.61 6.84 15.44
N THR A 90 17.83 8.02 14.90
CA THR A 90 16.94 9.15 15.15
C THR A 90 15.78 9.05 14.15
N VAL A 91 14.54 9.09 14.62
CA VAL A 91 13.37 8.97 13.74
C VAL A 91 12.59 10.28 13.69
N GLU A 92 12.47 10.82 12.48
CA GLU A 92 11.65 11.98 12.16
C GLU A 92 10.29 11.50 11.64
N ARG A 93 9.24 11.74 12.43
CA ARG A 93 7.87 11.32 12.11
C ARG A 93 7.16 12.35 11.23
N LYS A 94 6.68 11.94 10.08
CA LYS A 94 5.83 12.70 9.16
C LYS A 94 4.53 11.95 8.92
N LEU A 95 3.81 11.72 10.01
CA LEU A 95 2.59 10.91 10.01
C LEU A 95 1.39 11.72 9.52
N ASN A 96 0.32 11.01 9.15
CA ASN A 96 -0.95 11.61 8.73
C ASN A 96 -0.79 12.53 7.51
N LEU A 97 -0.03 12.09 6.51
CA LEU A 97 0.24 12.89 5.30
C LEU A 97 -0.98 13.05 4.40
N GLY A 98 -1.84 12.04 4.35
CA GLY A 98 -3.00 11.95 3.46
C GLY A 98 -3.11 10.57 2.80
N ALA A 99 -3.95 10.47 1.79
CA ALA A 99 -4.17 9.22 1.04
C ALA A 99 -2.92 8.79 0.24
N THR A 100 -2.98 7.57 -0.34
CA THR A 100 -1.89 6.94 -1.10
C THR A 100 -1.14 7.87 -2.07
N PRO A 101 -1.80 8.73 -2.89
CA PRO A 101 -1.06 9.60 -3.82
C PRO A 101 -0.12 10.57 -3.11
N ILE A 102 -0.53 11.10 -1.94
CA ILE A 102 0.26 12.08 -1.18
C ILE A 102 1.44 11.38 -0.49
N ALA A 103 1.22 10.25 0.16
CA ALA A 103 2.28 9.48 0.80
C ALA A 103 3.31 8.97 -0.21
N HIS A 104 2.83 8.48 -1.37
CA HIS A 104 3.71 8.02 -2.44
C HIS A 104 4.54 9.16 -3.05
N GLU A 105 3.95 10.32 -3.26
CA GLU A 105 4.70 11.50 -3.74
C GLU A 105 5.76 11.94 -2.73
N ALA A 106 5.47 11.91 -1.44
CA ALA A 106 6.42 12.27 -0.38
C ALA A 106 7.65 11.35 -0.38
N ILE A 107 7.49 10.03 -0.56
CA ILE A 107 8.64 9.12 -0.62
C ILE A 107 9.45 9.32 -1.91
N LEU A 108 8.80 9.60 -3.04
CA LEU A 108 9.49 9.87 -4.31
C LEU A 108 10.33 11.15 -4.23
N LYS A 109 9.87 12.17 -3.52
CA LYS A 109 10.61 13.43 -3.30
C LYS A 109 11.73 13.31 -2.25
N GLY A 110 11.75 12.22 -1.46
CA GLY A 110 12.67 12.07 -0.33
C GLY A 110 12.27 12.90 0.89
N ASP A 111 11.02 13.34 0.94
CA ASP A 111 10.45 13.98 2.14
C ASP A 111 10.32 12.96 3.28
N ILE A 112 10.09 11.69 2.93
CA ILE A 112 10.14 10.52 3.80
C ILE A 112 11.04 9.43 3.20
N ASP A 113 11.61 8.57 4.04
CA ASP A 113 12.49 7.46 3.66
C ASP A 113 11.72 6.13 3.55
N LEU A 114 10.68 5.98 4.36
CA LEU A 114 9.76 4.82 4.33
C LEU A 114 8.37 5.19 4.83
N TYR A 115 7.41 4.35 4.48
CA TYR A 115 6.04 4.36 5.03
C TYR A 115 5.39 2.98 4.85
N PRO A 116 4.43 2.59 5.73
CA PRO A 116 3.64 1.38 5.54
C PRO A 116 2.62 1.56 4.41
N GLU A 117 2.61 0.61 3.45
CA GLU A 117 1.67 0.61 2.33
C GLU A 117 1.08 -0.78 2.12
N TYR A 118 -0.07 -0.86 1.48
CA TYR A 118 -0.81 -2.11 1.24
C TYR A 118 -0.54 -2.65 -0.16
N THR A 119 -0.24 -3.94 -0.25
CA THR A 119 0.21 -4.59 -1.48
C THR A 119 -0.72 -4.37 -2.67
N SER A 120 -2.03 -4.61 -2.50
CA SER A 120 -3.00 -4.39 -3.58
C SER A 120 -3.25 -2.93 -3.88
N THR A 121 -3.16 -2.03 -2.88
CA THR A 121 -3.24 -0.58 -3.11
C THR A 121 -2.06 -0.10 -3.96
N GLY A 122 -0.84 -0.54 -3.62
CA GLY A 122 0.35 -0.23 -4.43
C GLY A 122 0.22 -0.71 -5.87
N LEU A 123 -0.37 -1.89 -6.06
CA LEU A 123 -0.58 -2.46 -7.39
C LEU A 123 -1.65 -1.69 -8.19
N GLN A 124 -2.79 -1.37 -7.56
CA GLN A 124 -3.93 -0.71 -8.22
C GLN A 124 -3.74 0.80 -8.37
N GLU A 125 -3.44 1.48 -7.25
CA GLU A 125 -3.49 2.95 -7.22
C GLU A 125 -2.17 3.59 -7.67
N VAL A 126 -1.05 2.91 -7.50
CA VAL A 126 0.27 3.43 -7.88
C VAL A 126 0.72 2.88 -9.24
N LEU A 127 0.75 1.55 -9.39
CA LEU A 127 1.17 0.91 -10.64
C LEU A 127 0.07 0.84 -11.69
N LYS A 128 -1.17 1.21 -11.34
CA LYS A 128 -2.34 1.23 -12.24
C LYS A 128 -2.64 -0.13 -12.89
N ALA A 129 -2.31 -1.22 -12.20
CA ALA A 129 -2.61 -2.56 -12.68
C ALA A 129 -4.12 -2.80 -12.71
N THR A 130 -4.61 -3.33 -13.83
CA THR A 130 -6.03 -3.66 -14.03
C THR A 130 -6.32 -5.14 -13.79
N ASP A 131 -5.30 -5.98 -13.88
CA ASP A 131 -5.37 -7.41 -13.59
C ASP A 131 -4.70 -7.69 -12.24
N LEU A 132 -5.53 -8.05 -11.26
CA LEU A 132 -5.10 -8.31 -9.89
C LEU A 132 -5.11 -9.80 -9.62
N PRO A 133 -3.95 -10.38 -9.25
CA PRO A 133 -3.90 -11.74 -8.75
C PRO A 133 -4.77 -11.91 -7.51
N LYS A 134 -5.20 -13.14 -7.26
CA LYS A 134 -5.87 -13.52 -6.00
C LYS A 134 -4.88 -14.09 -4.97
N ASP A 135 -3.74 -14.60 -5.44
CA ASP A 135 -2.67 -15.11 -4.56
C ASP A 135 -1.85 -13.94 -3.99
N PRO A 136 -1.76 -13.78 -2.65
CA PRO A 136 -1.00 -12.71 -2.03
C PRO A 136 0.49 -12.72 -2.38
N LYS A 137 1.07 -13.90 -2.66
CA LYS A 137 2.48 -13.99 -3.09
C LYS A 137 2.69 -13.42 -4.49
N GLU A 138 1.73 -13.65 -5.40
CA GLU A 138 1.77 -13.07 -6.74
C GLU A 138 1.56 -11.55 -6.69
N ILE A 139 0.65 -11.07 -5.84
CA ILE A 139 0.44 -9.64 -5.60
C ILE A 139 1.74 -9.00 -5.13
N LEU A 140 2.37 -9.57 -4.08
CA LEU A 140 3.63 -9.08 -3.53
C LEU A 140 4.75 -9.07 -4.58
N ALA A 141 4.90 -10.15 -5.34
CA ALA A 141 5.92 -10.24 -6.38
C ALA A 141 5.76 -9.15 -7.46
N LYS A 142 4.52 -8.94 -7.93
CA LYS A 142 4.22 -7.91 -8.94
C LYS A 142 4.47 -6.50 -8.41
N VAL A 143 4.01 -6.18 -7.19
CA VAL A 143 4.18 -4.84 -6.62
C VAL A 143 5.65 -4.54 -6.32
N LYS A 144 6.40 -5.52 -5.78
CA LYS A 144 7.86 -5.40 -5.58
C LYS A 144 8.57 -5.07 -6.88
N ALA A 145 8.39 -5.89 -7.90
CA ALA A 145 9.03 -5.68 -9.21
C ALA A 145 8.69 -4.31 -9.82
N GLY A 146 7.41 -3.91 -9.77
CA GLY A 146 6.98 -2.61 -10.30
C GLY A 146 7.59 -1.42 -9.58
N TYR A 147 7.61 -1.45 -8.24
CA TYR A 147 8.19 -0.38 -7.43
C TYR A 147 9.71 -0.28 -7.57
N GLU A 148 10.40 -1.41 -7.61
CA GLU A 148 11.86 -1.44 -7.83
C GLU A 148 12.24 -0.86 -9.19
N GLN A 149 11.52 -1.27 -10.24
CA GLN A 149 11.78 -0.85 -11.59
C GLN A 149 11.48 0.64 -11.83
N GLN A 150 10.30 1.10 -11.38
CA GLN A 150 9.82 2.44 -11.72
C GLN A 150 10.27 3.51 -10.74
N PHE A 151 10.40 3.19 -9.44
CA PHE A 151 10.54 4.19 -8.39
C PHE A 151 11.80 4.05 -7.54
N LYS A 152 12.56 2.96 -7.68
CA LYS A 152 13.69 2.67 -6.79
C LYS A 152 13.26 2.53 -5.32
N LEU A 153 12.11 1.92 -5.11
CA LEU A 153 11.54 1.59 -3.82
C LEU A 153 11.51 0.08 -3.62
N THR A 154 11.74 -0.37 -2.41
CA THR A 154 11.71 -1.79 -2.03
C THR A 154 10.60 -2.05 -1.02
N TRP A 155 9.80 -3.08 -1.23
CA TRP A 155 8.85 -3.62 -0.27
C TRP A 155 9.54 -4.62 0.63
N LEU A 156 9.40 -4.47 1.94
CA LEU A 156 9.87 -5.44 2.92
C LEU A 156 8.85 -6.58 3.10
N GLU A 157 8.99 -7.38 4.17
CA GLU A 157 8.08 -8.51 4.41
C GLU A 157 6.71 -8.02 4.87
N PRO A 158 5.63 -8.51 4.26
CA PRO A 158 4.27 -8.11 4.62
C PRO A 158 3.80 -8.80 5.90
N ALA A 159 2.97 -8.11 6.66
CA ALA A 159 2.20 -8.71 7.75
C ALA A 159 1.18 -9.73 7.19
N PRO A 160 0.89 -10.82 7.93
CA PRO A 160 0.00 -11.88 7.44
C PRO A 160 -1.48 -11.48 7.39
N PHE A 161 -1.90 -10.41 8.06
CA PHE A 161 -3.29 -9.99 8.06
C PHE A 161 -3.72 -9.37 6.71
N ASN A 162 -5.03 -9.36 6.47
CA ASN A 162 -5.65 -8.75 5.30
C ASN A 162 -6.53 -7.59 5.74
N ASP A 163 -6.17 -6.37 5.39
CA ASP A 163 -7.00 -5.18 5.61
C ASP A 163 -7.79 -4.84 4.35
N THR A 164 -8.84 -5.63 4.08
CA THR A 164 -9.66 -5.43 2.89
C THR A 164 -10.72 -4.34 3.09
N ASN A 165 -11.04 -3.65 2.01
CA ASN A 165 -12.21 -2.78 1.98
C ASN A 165 -13.48 -3.60 2.23
N THR A 166 -14.39 -3.05 3.02
CA THR A 166 -15.68 -3.66 3.30
C THR A 166 -16.77 -2.60 3.50
N PHE A 167 -18.02 -3.06 3.63
CA PHE A 167 -19.13 -2.23 4.07
C PHE A 167 -19.60 -2.70 5.43
N ALA A 168 -19.78 -1.75 6.34
CA ALA A 168 -20.31 -2.03 7.67
C ALA A 168 -21.59 -1.23 7.93
N THR A 169 -22.49 -1.82 8.74
CA THR A 169 -23.75 -1.21 9.11
C THR A 169 -24.13 -1.61 10.55
N THR A 170 -25.15 -0.96 11.13
CA THR A 170 -25.69 -1.38 12.41
C THR A 170 -26.59 -2.61 12.24
N LYS A 171 -26.70 -3.41 13.31
CA LYS A 171 -27.65 -4.55 13.29
C LYS A 171 -29.08 -4.11 12.97
N ALA A 172 -29.52 -2.97 13.48
CA ALA A 172 -30.86 -2.45 13.23
C ALA A 172 -31.10 -2.14 11.73
N VAL A 173 -30.12 -1.54 11.06
CA VAL A 173 -30.20 -1.26 9.62
C VAL A 173 -30.11 -2.55 8.80
N ALA A 174 -29.19 -3.47 9.16
CA ALA A 174 -29.05 -4.76 8.51
C ALA A 174 -30.38 -5.55 8.56
N ASP A 175 -31.00 -5.64 9.73
CA ASP A 175 -32.28 -6.33 9.90
C ASP A 175 -33.42 -5.64 9.12
N LYS A 176 -33.49 -4.30 9.16
CA LYS A 176 -34.54 -3.51 8.50
C LYS A 176 -34.55 -3.70 6.98
N TYR A 177 -33.38 -3.71 6.36
CA TYR A 177 -33.24 -3.76 4.90
C TYR A 177 -32.81 -5.14 4.39
N GLY A 178 -32.59 -6.11 5.27
CA GLY A 178 -32.17 -7.47 4.94
C GLY A 178 -30.75 -7.55 4.41
N LEU A 179 -29.85 -6.67 4.88
CA LEU A 179 -28.48 -6.57 4.38
C LEU A 179 -27.60 -7.66 5.01
N LYS A 180 -27.03 -8.51 4.17
CA LYS A 180 -26.05 -9.53 4.54
C LYS A 180 -24.82 -9.50 3.63
N THR A 181 -25.02 -9.18 2.35
CA THR A 181 -24.01 -9.25 1.31
C THR A 181 -23.89 -7.93 0.54
N TYR A 182 -22.84 -7.80 -0.27
CA TYR A 182 -22.71 -6.66 -1.21
C TYR A 182 -23.81 -6.70 -2.29
N SER A 183 -24.28 -7.88 -2.68
CA SER A 183 -25.43 -8.00 -3.57
C SER A 183 -26.70 -7.41 -2.96
N ASP A 184 -26.94 -7.63 -1.67
CA ASP A 184 -28.08 -7.02 -0.97
C ASP A 184 -27.94 -5.50 -0.90
N LEU A 185 -26.71 -5.01 -0.58
CA LEU A 185 -26.42 -3.58 -0.54
C LEU A 185 -26.68 -2.92 -1.90
N ALA A 186 -26.18 -3.52 -2.97
CA ALA A 186 -26.37 -2.99 -4.32
C ALA A 186 -27.86 -2.91 -4.70
N ALA A 187 -28.66 -3.90 -4.31
CA ALA A 187 -30.11 -3.91 -4.54
C ALA A 187 -30.86 -2.83 -3.74
N LYS A 188 -30.35 -2.43 -2.57
CA LYS A 188 -30.97 -1.49 -1.64
C LYS A 188 -30.33 -0.09 -1.64
N ALA A 189 -29.32 0.17 -2.44
CA ALA A 189 -28.55 1.40 -2.41
C ALA A 189 -29.40 2.69 -2.48
N SER A 190 -30.46 2.71 -3.30
CA SER A 190 -31.35 3.87 -3.45
C SER A 190 -32.18 4.20 -2.20
N GLU A 191 -32.25 3.29 -1.23
CA GLU A 191 -32.94 3.50 0.04
C GLU A 191 -32.00 3.95 1.16
N LEU A 192 -30.66 3.87 0.95
CA LEU A 192 -29.62 3.97 1.95
C LEU A 192 -28.72 5.20 1.74
N ARG A 193 -28.21 5.74 2.85
CA ARG A 193 -27.17 6.79 2.87
C ARG A 193 -25.82 6.13 3.16
N LEU A 194 -24.81 6.43 2.37
CA LEU A 194 -23.45 5.92 2.49
C LEU A 194 -22.53 6.95 3.13
N GLY A 195 -21.77 6.57 4.13
CA GLY A 195 -20.61 7.31 4.63
C GLY A 195 -19.33 6.75 4.00
N ALA A 196 -18.57 7.57 3.28
CA ALA A 196 -17.38 7.12 2.56
C ALA A 196 -16.32 8.23 2.48
N PRO A 197 -15.04 7.90 2.18
CA PRO A 197 -14.06 8.89 1.79
C PRO A 197 -14.46 9.61 0.49
N ALA A 198 -14.01 10.86 0.32
CA ALA A 198 -14.38 11.68 -0.84
C ALA A 198 -14.02 11.02 -2.18
N GLU A 199 -12.89 10.35 -2.22
CA GLU A 199 -12.37 9.69 -3.42
C GLU A 199 -13.04 8.34 -3.73
N PHE A 200 -13.83 7.78 -2.81
CA PHE A 200 -14.42 6.44 -2.94
C PHE A 200 -15.16 6.22 -4.28
N PRO A 201 -16.03 7.13 -4.75
CA PRO A 201 -16.74 6.92 -6.02
C PRO A 201 -15.82 6.88 -7.25
N ASP A 202 -14.68 7.55 -7.19
CA ASP A 202 -13.76 7.69 -8.32
C ASP A 202 -12.62 6.68 -8.33
N ARG A 203 -12.45 5.92 -7.26
CA ARG A 203 -11.40 4.91 -7.13
C ARG A 203 -11.51 3.80 -8.16
N GLN A 204 -10.38 3.26 -8.58
CA GLN A 204 -10.33 2.18 -9.57
C GLN A 204 -10.97 0.88 -9.05
N ASP A 205 -10.75 0.58 -7.77
CA ASP A 205 -11.37 -0.58 -7.12
C ASP A 205 -12.89 -0.43 -6.98
N THR A 206 -13.40 0.77 -6.72
CA THR A 206 -14.85 1.05 -6.70
C THR A 206 -15.48 0.85 -8.08
N LYS A 207 -14.83 1.30 -9.14
CA LYS A 207 -15.29 1.04 -10.52
C LYS A 207 -15.32 -0.45 -10.86
N GLY A 208 -14.29 -1.19 -10.41
CA GLY A 208 -14.28 -2.66 -10.54
C GLY A 208 -15.38 -3.33 -9.72
N LEU A 209 -15.63 -2.84 -8.51
CA LEU A 209 -16.73 -3.32 -7.67
C LEU A 209 -18.09 -3.15 -8.37
N GLU A 210 -18.33 -2.00 -9.00
CA GLU A 210 -19.56 -1.77 -9.78
C GLU A 210 -19.66 -2.66 -11.04
N GLN A 211 -18.56 -3.07 -11.63
CA GLN A 211 -18.58 -4.08 -12.71
C GLN A 211 -19.02 -5.45 -12.18
N ALA A 212 -18.59 -5.82 -10.97
CA ALA A 212 -18.95 -7.08 -10.33
C ALA A 212 -20.40 -7.09 -9.83
N TYR A 213 -20.84 -6.03 -9.14
CA TYR A 213 -22.13 -5.98 -8.44
C TYR A 213 -23.22 -5.15 -9.17
N GLY A 214 -22.88 -4.58 -10.33
CA GLY A 214 -23.73 -3.62 -11.04
C GLY A 214 -23.52 -2.18 -10.51
N PRO A 215 -23.94 -1.18 -11.29
CA PRO A 215 -23.77 0.23 -10.93
C PRO A 215 -24.70 0.58 -9.75
N PHE A 216 -24.17 0.69 -8.55
CA PHE A 216 -24.93 0.96 -7.32
C PHE A 216 -24.41 2.16 -6.52
N VAL A 217 -23.12 2.52 -6.64
CA VAL A 217 -22.54 3.60 -5.85
C VAL A 217 -23.25 4.93 -6.12
N GLY A 218 -23.47 5.27 -7.39
CA GLY A 218 -24.23 6.46 -7.78
C GLY A 218 -25.73 6.40 -7.49
N LYS A 219 -26.24 5.27 -6.99
CA LYS A 219 -27.67 5.10 -6.62
C LYS A 219 -27.96 5.37 -5.16
N PHE A 220 -26.94 5.46 -4.30
CA PHE A 220 -27.20 5.81 -2.90
C PHE A 220 -28.02 7.09 -2.78
N LYS A 221 -28.96 7.09 -1.85
CA LYS A 221 -29.79 8.26 -1.56
C LYS A 221 -28.96 9.50 -1.26
N GLU A 222 -27.82 9.29 -0.62
CA GLU A 222 -26.82 10.30 -0.29
C GLU A 222 -25.47 9.61 -0.07
N ILE A 223 -24.39 10.24 -0.48
CA ILE A 223 -23.01 9.85 -0.10
C ILE A 223 -22.44 11.02 0.69
N LYS A 224 -22.16 10.78 1.98
CA LYS A 224 -21.49 11.76 2.85
C LYS A 224 -19.99 11.52 2.87
N ASN A 225 -19.22 12.56 2.59
CA ASN A 225 -17.77 12.53 2.78
C ASN A 225 -17.45 12.58 4.27
N LEU A 226 -16.97 11.46 4.81
CA LEU A 226 -16.61 11.27 6.21
C LEU A 226 -15.14 10.87 6.42
N GLY A 227 -14.35 10.86 5.34
CA GLY A 227 -12.97 10.41 5.37
C GLY A 227 -12.82 8.94 5.72
N THR A 228 -11.59 8.56 6.10
CA THR A 228 -11.22 7.19 6.50
C THR A 228 -11.14 7.00 8.02
N GLY A 229 -11.26 8.07 8.79
CA GLY A 229 -11.15 8.08 10.24
C GLY A 229 -12.44 7.70 10.99
N THR A 230 -12.44 7.95 12.30
CA THR A 230 -13.51 7.54 13.25
C THR A 230 -14.85 8.23 13.02
N LEU A 231 -14.86 9.38 12.35
CA LEU A 231 -16.08 10.18 12.09
C LEU A 231 -17.18 9.37 11.39
N ARG A 232 -16.81 8.44 10.47
CA ARG A 232 -17.78 7.58 9.77
C ARG A 232 -18.53 6.63 10.73
N TYR A 233 -17.85 6.15 11.77
CA TYR A 233 -18.47 5.29 12.81
C TYR A 233 -19.42 6.07 13.70
N ASP A 234 -19.06 7.29 14.07
CA ASP A 234 -19.92 8.16 14.87
C ASP A 234 -21.17 8.56 14.07
N ALA A 235 -21.01 8.90 12.78
CA ALA A 235 -22.14 9.17 11.89
C ALA A 235 -23.07 7.96 11.71
N LEU A 236 -22.51 6.75 11.60
CA LEU A 236 -23.30 5.52 11.54
C LEU A 236 -24.07 5.27 12.86
N LYS A 237 -23.41 5.43 14.00
CA LYS A 237 -23.99 5.26 15.32
C LYS A 237 -25.13 6.27 15.59
N ASN A 238 -24.94 7.52 15.13
CA ASN A 238 -25.94 8.58 15.27
C ASN A 238 -27.10 8.46 14.26
N GLY A 239 -27.00 7.56 13.30
CA GLY A 239 -28.00 7.42 12.24
C GLY A 239 -27.95 8.50 11.18
N ASP A 240 -26.82 9.21 11.04
CA ASP A 240 -26.59 10.20 9.97
C ASP A 240 -26.35 9.53 8.62
N VAL A 241 -25.83 8.29 8.64
CA VAL A 241 -25.69 7.38 7.50
C VAL A 241 -26.19 6.00 7.88
N ASP A 242 -26.50 5.17 6.89
CA ASP A 242 -27.05 3.84 7.08
C ASP A 242 -25.99 2.75 6.90
N VAL A 243 -24.99 3.00 6.06
CA VAL A 243 -23.88 2.11 5.75
C VAL A 243 -22.60 2.96 5.67
N ILE A 244 -21.47 2.39 6.00
CA ILE A 244 -20.16 3.01 5.83
C ILE A 244 -19.22 2.13 5.02
N VAL A 245 -18.30 2.75 4.27
CA VAL A 245 -17.08 2.09 3.82
C VAL A 245 -16.19 1.91 5.03
N ALA A 246 -15.73 0.71 5.27
CA ALA A 246 -14.91 0.32 6.40
C ALA A 246 -13.72 -0.53 5.93
N PHE A 247 -12.81 -0.83 6.83
CA PHE A 247 -11.72 -1.76 6.63
C PHE A 247 -11.87 -2.95 7.59
N SER A 248 -11.52 -4.15 7.14
CA SER A 248 -11.79 -5.38 7.92
C SER A 248 -11.11 -5.41 9.30
N THR A 249 -10.00 -4.72 9.45
CA THR A 249 -9.25 -4.59 10.71
C THR A 249 -9.65 -3.39 11.56
N ASP A 250 -10.64 -2.59 11.11
CA ASP A 250 -11.13 -1.45 11.91
C ASP A 250 -11.67 -1.91 13.27
N GLY A 251 -11.04 -1.49 14.35
CA GLY A 251 -11.36 -1.91 15.71
C GLY A 251 -12.80 -1.59 16.13
N ARG A 252 -13.38 -0.50 15.60
CA ARG A 252 -14.77 -0.08 15.85
C ARG A 252 -15.81 -1.10 15.37
N ILE A 253 -15.47 -1.97 14.39
CA ILE A 253 -16.39 -3.02 13.92
C ILE A 253 -16.78 -3.93 15.08
N ALA A 254 -15.80 -4.50 15.78
CA ALA A 254 -16.05 -5.36 16.92
C ALA A 254 -16.57 -4.58 18.14
N GLY A 255 -15.98 -3.43 18.42
CA GLY A 255 -16.31 -2.59 19.57
C GLY A 255 -17.74 -2.06 19.54
N ASP A 256 -18.21 -1.62 18.39
CA ASP A 256 -19.58 -1.10 18.21
C ASP A 256 -20.57 -2.20 17.78
N LYS A 257 -20.12 -3.47 17.70
CA LYS A 257 -20.93 -4.65 17.31
C LYS A 257 -21.62 -4.45 15.96
N LEU A 258 -20.86 -3.96 14.99
CA LEU A 258 -21.37 -3.72 13.65
C LEU A 258 -21.51 -5.02 12.84
N VAL A 259 -22.37 -4.98 11.85
CA VAL A 259 -22.53 -6.04 10.86
C VAL A 259 -21.65 -5.69 9.66
N VAL A 260 -20.66 -6.54 9.37
CA VAL A 260 -19.86 -6.47 8.13
C VAL A 260 -20.60 -7.22 7.05
N LEU A 261 -20.77 -6.59 5.88
CA LEU A 261 -21.42 -7.22 4.74
C LEU A 261 -20.42 -8.14 4.03
N GLN A 262 -20.89 -9.30 3.59
CA GLN A 262 -20.05 -10.28 2.89
C GLN A 262 -19.84 -9.89 1.42
N ASP A 263 -18.60 -9.92 0.95
CA ASP A 263 -18.25 -9.87 -0.47
C ASP A 263 -18.58 -11.22 -1.12
N ASP A 264 -19.85 -11.43 -1.47
CA ASP A 264 -20.40 -12.71 -1.96
C ASP A 264 -19.91 -13.11 -3.38
N LYS A 265 -19.22 -12.19 -4.06
CA LYS A 265 -18.55 -12.47 -5.34
C LYS A 265 -17.03 -12.52 -5.25
N ASN A 266 -16.46 -12.38 -4.04
CA ASN A 266 -15.03 -12.38 -3.77
C ASN A 266 -14.27 -11.40 -4.69
N PHE A 267 -14.79 -10.18 -4.78
CA PHE A 267 -14.24 -9.14 -5.66
C PHE A 267 -12.89 -8.63 -5.15
N TYR A 268 -12.83 -8.25 -3.86
CA TYR A 268 -11.63 -7.63 -3.33
C TYR A 268 -10.45 -8.61 -3.26
N PRO A 269 -9.25 -8.18 -3.67
CA PRO A 269 -8.01 -8.92 -3.43
C PRO A 269 -7.59 -8.84 -1.97
N ILE A 270 -6.46 -9.47 -1.65
CA ILE A 270 -5.86 -9.41 -0.33
C ILE A 270 -4.94 -8.19 -0.23
N TYR A 271 -5.13 -7.40 0.83
CA TYR A 271 -4.35 -6.19 1.13
C TYR A 271 -3.47 -6.44 2.36
N GLN A 272 -2.23 -6.85 2.14
CA GLN A 272 -1.25 -7.01 3.21
C GLN A 272 -0.41 -5.74 3.35
N ILE A 273 -0.24 -5.25 4.59
CA ILE A 273 0.61 -4.08 4.86
C ILE A 273 2.08 -4.48 4.93
N ALA A 274 2.95 -3.67 4.37
CA ALA A 274 4.40 -3.84 4.47
C ALA A 274 5.11 -2.49 4.42
N PRO A 275 6.31 -2.37 5.03
CA PRO A 275 7.14 -1.19 4.86
C PRO A 275 7.59 -1.04 3.42
N VAL A 276 7.37 0.14 2.83
CA VAL A 276 7.95 0.55 1.55
C VAL A 276 9.08 1.53 1.82
N ILE A 277 10.26 1.23 1.37
CA ILE A 277 11.48 1.97 1.70
C ILE A 277 12.29 2.33 0.46
N ARG A 278 12.94 3.48 0.47
CA ARG A 278 13.87 3.93 -0.57
C ARG A 278 15.10 3.02 -0.66
N GLN A 279 15.50 2.67 -1.88
CA GLN A 279 16.69 1.81 -2.09
C GLN A 279 17.99 2.48 -1.62
N ASP A 280 18.12 3.81 -1.75
CA ASP A 280 19.28 4.54 -1.26
C ASP A 280 19.37 4.53 0.28
N THR A 281 18.24 4.55 0.98
CA THR A 281 18.18 4.39 2.43
C THR A 281 18.61 2.98 2.85
N LEU A 282 18.11 1.93 2.17
CA LEU A 282 18.54 0.55 2.42
C LEU A 282 20.01 0.30 2.08
N ALA A 283 20.52 0.91 1.01
CA ALA A 283 21.94 0.81 0.68
C ALA A 283 22.84 1.43 1.75
N LYS A 284 22.36 2.51 2.38
CA LYS A 284 23.08 3.17 3.49
C LYS A 284 22.94 2.41 4.81
N TYR A 285 21.79 1.79 5.07
CA TYR A 285 21.45 1.13 6.33
C TYR A 285 20.78 -0.23 6.05
N PRO A 286 21.54 -1.25 5.61
CA PRO A 286 20.96 -2.52 5.13
C PRO A 286 20.27 -3.34 6.20
N ASP A 287 20.56 -3.13 7.46
CA ASP A 287 19.97 -3.82 8.60
C ASP A 287 18.55 -3.32 8.95
N ILE A 288 18.09 -2.19 8.40
CA ILE A 288 16.70 -1.70 8.56
C ILE A 288 15.70 -2.80 8.16
N ALA A 289 15.96 -3.52 7.07
CA ALA A 289 15.10 -4.62 6.65
C ALA A 289 14.98 -5.71 7.72
N THR A 290 16.10 -6.11 8.32
CA THR A 290 16.12 -7.12 9.39
C THR A 290 15.42 -6.63 10.65
N ILE A 291 15.54 -5.33 10.98
CA ILE A 291 14.89 -4.73 12.14
C ILE A 291 13.36 -4.73 11.95
N LEU A 292 12.88 -4.20 10.82
CA LEU A 292 11.46 -4.04 10.56
C LEU A 292 10.74 -5.37 10.28
N ASN A 293 11.38 -6.31 9.60
CA ASN A 293 10.78 -7.62 9.31
C ASN A 293 10.48 -8.46 10.58
N LYS A 294 11.01 -8.11 11.75
CA LYS A 294 10.64 -8.74 13.02
C LYS A 294 9.19 -8.44 13.42
N LEU A 295 8.64 -7.32 12.94
CA LEU A 295 7.28 -6.89 13.25
C LEU A 295 6.24 -7.70 12.49
N ALA A 296 6.49 -7.98 11.20
CA ALA A 296 5.51 -8.56 10.29
C ALA A 296 4.79 -9.81 10.86
N PRO A 297 5.47 -10.85 11.38
CA PRO A 297 4.80 -12.07 11.85
C PRO A 297 3.95 -11.89 13.11
N LEU A 298 4.06 -10.75 13.80
CA LEU A 298 3.34 -10.45 15.04
C LEU A 298 2.01 -9.72 14.80
N LEU A 299 1.81 -9.18 13.60
CA LEU A 299 0.62 -8.45 13.23
C LEU A 299 -0.35 -9.37 12.48
N ASP A 300 -1.08 -10.20 13.22
CA ASP A 300 -2.23 -10.90 12.68
C ASP A 300 -3.51 -10.02 12.75
N GLU A 301 -4.59 -10.50 12.13
CA GLU A 301 -5.85 -9.76 12.02
C GLU A 301 -6.44 -9.39 13.41
N GLN A 302 -6.38 -10.32 14.36
CA GLN A 302 -6.89 -10.08 15.72
C GLN A 302 -6.03 -9.06 16.47
N THR A 303 -4.72 -9.18 16.36
CA THR A 303 -3.77 -8.24 16.96
C THR A 303 -3.99 -6.84 16.41
N MET A 304 -4.03 -6.71 15.07
CA MET A 304 -4.17 -5.40 14.44
C MET A 304 -5.50 -4.73 14.78
N SER A 305 -6.60 -5.47 14.70
CA SER A 305 -7.93 -4.97 15.09
C SER A 305 -7.97 -4.53 16.57
N SER A 306 -7.30 -5.29 17.47
CA SER A 306 -7.22 -4.93 18.89
C SER A 306 -6.38 -3.65 19.12
N LEU A 307 -5.29 -3.47 18.39
CA LEU A 307 -4.48 -2.27 18.46
C LEU A 307 -5.26 -1.05 17.94
N ASN A 308 -5.92 -1.18 16.79
CA ASN A 308 -6.78 -0.15 16.22
C ASN A 308 -7.89 0.26 17.20
N TYR A 309 -8.50 -0.70 17.90
CA TYR A 309 -9.56 -0.41 18.88
C TYR A 309 -9.08 0.38 20.10
N GLN A 310 -7.83 0.19 20.52
CA GLN A 310 -7.28 1.00 21.62
C GLN A 310 -7.17 2.48 21.25
N VAL A 311 -6.95 2.80 19.97
CA VAL A 311 -6.89 4.17 19.46
C VAL A 311 -8.29 4.70 19.14
N ASP A 312 -9.11 3.94 18.41
CA ASP A 312 -10.39 4.40 17.86
C ASP A 312 -11.56 4.17 18.78
N GLY A 313 -11.40 3.32 19.77
CA GLY A 313 -12.42 2.98 20.76
C GLY A 313 -12.62 4.08 21.83
N PRO A 314 -13.33 3.77 22.91
CA PRO A 314 -13.64 4.74 23.98
C PRO A 314 -12.41 5.32 24.68
N ASP A 315 -11.35 4.52 24.79
CA ASP A 315 -10.13 4.90 25.54
C ASP A 315 -9.33 5.99 24.83
N LYS A 316 -9.45 6.12 23.53
CA LYS A 316 -8.77 7.15 22.70
C LYS A 316 -7.26 7.27 23.01
N LYS A 317 -6.59 6.11 23.14
CA LYS A 317 -5.15 6.13 23.42
C LYS A 317 -4.36 6.69 22.25
N GLU A 318 -3.24 7.33 22.54
CA GLU A 318 -2.33 7.81 21.50
C GLU A 318 -1.70 6.61 20.75
N PRO A 319 -1.62 6.63 19.40
CA PRO A 319 -1.02 5.56 18.61
C PRO A 319 0.40 5.21 19.08
N ARG A 320 1.18 6.21 19.46
CA ARG A 320 2.54 6.05 19.98
C ARG A 320 2.60 5.19 21.23
N ASP A 321 1.66 5.42 22.17
CA ASP A 321 1.63 4.70 23.44
C ASP A 321 1.14 3.25 23.24
N VAL A 322 0.16 3.05 22.34
CA VAL A 322 -0.32 1.73 21.95
C VAL A 322 0.80 0.93 21.29
N ALA A 323 1.52 1.54 20.35
CA ALA A 323 2.66 0.92 19.67
C ALA A 323 3.75 0.52 20.69
N ARG A 324 4.11 1.41 21.61
CA ARG A 324 5.10 1.15 22.63
C ARG A 324 4.74 -0.03 23.52
N ALA A 325 3.51 -0.02 24.05
CA ALA A 325 3.04 -1.08 24.94
C ALA A 325 3.05 -2.46 24.22
N PHE A 326 2.64 -2.51 22.94
CA PHE A 326 2.67 -3.72 22.14
C PHE A 326 4.11 -4.23 21.93
N LEU A 327 5.02 -3.36 21.55
CA LEU A 327 6.42 -3.74 21.29
C LEU A 327 7.13 -4.21 22.56
N GLU A 328 6.87 -3.58 23.73
CA GLU A 328 7.37 -4.02 25.03
C GLU A 328 6.81 -5.40 25.41
N GLN A 329 5.50 -5.61 25.21
CA GLN A 329 4.84 -6.88 25.49
C GLN A 329 5.36 -8.01 24.57
N SER A 330 5.67 -7.68 23.33
CA SER A 330 6.19 -8.62 22.33
C SER A 330 7.70 -8.89 22.47
N GLY A 331 8.38 -8.22 23.40
CA GLY A 331 9.82 -8.36 23.64
C GLY A 331 10.70 -7.76 22.55
N LEU A 332 10.14 -6.90 21.70
CA LEU A 332 10.87 -6.22 20.62
C LEU A 332 11.55 -4.92 21.08
N LEU A 333 11.09 -4.32 22.18
CA LEU A 333 11.80 -3.25 22.87
C LEU A 333 12.46 -3.80 24.14
N THR A 334 13.71 -3.44 24.35
CA THR A 334 14.37 -3.64 25.64
C THR A 334 13.86 -2.59 26.62
N LYS A 335 13.49 -3.05 27.84
CA LYS A 335 13.09 -2.15 28.95
C LYS A 335 14.24 -1.28 29.39
#